data_8b5c31414826cb67aad15cdd90a3b43a
#
_entry.id   8b5c31414826cb67aad15cdd90a3b43a
#
_cell.length_a   1.000
_cell.length_b   1.000
_cell.length_c   1.000
_cell.angle_alpha   90.00
_cell.angle_beta   90.00
_cell.angle_gamma   90.00
#
_symmetry.space_group_name_H-M   'P 1'
#
loop_
_entity.id
_entity.type
_entity.pdbx_description
1 polymer ?
#
loop_
_entity_poly.entity_id
_entity_poly.type
_entity_poly.pdbx_seq_one_letter_code
_entity_poly.pdbx_strand_id
1 'polypeptide(L)'
;KLYFKDASGRGIIYHNDPEKSAAAHIAPGIFTLGEIAYMNEEGYVFLTDRFSDMVVSGGANIYPAEAEQILIEHPFVMDIACIGVPNKEMGEELKALIIVDSSRKEASEKELIDWCREKISHYKCPRSVELVEDLGRNTMGKINKRKLRAPYWLDS
;
A
#
# COMPACT_ATOMS: atom_id res chain seq x y z
N LYS A 1 4.63 -1.14 13.15
CA LYS A 1 4.99 0.24 12.82
C LYS A 1 6.41 0.52 13.29
N LEU A 2 7.24 1.10 12.43
CA LEU A 2 8.63 1.42 12.75
C LEU A 2 8.71 2.73 13.53
N TYR A 3 9.49 2.73 14.61
CA TYR A 3 9.80 3.89 15.41
C TYR A 3 11.31 4.09 15.49
N PHE A 4 11.72 5.34 15.45
CA PHE A 4 13.11 5.77 15.57
C PHE A 4 13.31 6.45 16.92
N LYS A 5 14.49 6.26 17.50
CA LYS A 5 14.92 6.97 18.72
C LYS A 5 16.08 7.89 18.39
N ASP A 6 15.89 9.19 18.56
CA ASP A 6 16.92 10.19 18.47
C ASP A 6 17.55 10.43 19.85
N ALA A 7 18.85 10.20 19.97
CA ALA A 7 19.58 10.37 21.21
C ALA A 7 19.60 11.84 21.72
N SER A 8 19.43 12.82 20.82
CA SER A 8 19.34 14.24 21.20
C SER A 8 17.98 14.61 21.83
N GLY A 9 16.98 13.74 21.74
CA GLY A 9 15.62 13.98 22.22
C GLY A 9 14.77 14.90 21.34
N ARG A 10 15.30 15.41 20.22
CA ARG A 10 14.56 16.34 19.34
C ARG A 10 13.61 15.61 18.41
N GLY A 11 14.03 14.47 17.87
CA GLY A 11 13.27 13.72 16.88
C GLY A 11 13.15 14.44 15.54
N ILE A 12 12.01 14.25 14.83
CA ILE A 12 11.77 14.83 13.51
C ILE A 12 10.96 16.14 13.61
N ILE A 13 11.31 17.09 12.74
CA ILE A 13 10.59 18.36 12.61
C ILE A 13 10.24 18.54 11.13
N TYR A 14 8.95 18.63 10.83
CA TYR A 14 8.46 18.99 9.49
C TYR A 14 8.44 20.52 9.34
N HIS A 15 9.05 21.02 8.27
CA HIS A 15 9.12 22.45 7.99
C HIS A 15 7.71 23.05 7.86
N ASN A 16 7.44 24.11 8.60
CA ASN A 16 6.15 24.82 8.63
C ASN A 16 4.92 23.94 8.94
N ASP A 17 5.10 22.78 9.59
CA ASP A 17 4.01 21.87 9.93
C ASP A 17 4.19 21.33 11.37
N PRO A 18 3.85 22.15 12.38
CA PRO A 18 4.01 21.77 13.78
C PRO A 18 3.05 20.64 14.20
N GLU A 19 1.85 20.58 13.62
CA GLU A 19 0.88 19.53 13.93
C GLU A 19 1.37 18.17 13.47
N LYS A 20 1.88 18.08 12.23
CA LYS A 20 2.49 16.86 11.70
C LYS A 20 3.74 16.46 12.46
N SER A 21 4.54 17.42 12.89
CA SER A 21 5.71 17.18 13.73
C SER A 21 5.30 16.57 15.07
N ALA A 22 4.31 17.13 15.74
CA ALA A 22 3.78 16.59 17.00
C ALA A 22 3.16 15.20 16.82
N ALA A 23 2.35 14.99 15.79
CA ALA A 23 1.70 13.72 15.49
C ALA A 23 2.69 12.58 15.14
N ALA A 24 3.89 12.91 14.68
CA ALA A 24 4.92 11.93 14.39
C ALA A 24 5.58 11.36 15.65
N HIS A 25 5.49 12.04 16.80
CA HIS A 25 6.13 11.64 18.05
C HIS A 25 5.16 10.88 18.98
N ILE A 26 5.68 9.87 19.68
CA ILE A 26 4.97 9.17 20.77
C ILE A 26 5.55 9.52 22.15
N ALA A 27 6.80 10.00 22.17
CA ALA A 27 7.50 10.50 23.35
C ALA A 27 8.67 11.39 22.90
N PRO A 28 9.31 12.17 23.81
CA PRO A 28 10.47 12.96 23.45
C PRO A 28 11.56 12.13 22.73
N GLY A 29 11.90 12.54 21.52
CA GLY A 29 12.90 11.86 20.68
C GLY A 29 12.50 10.50 20.12
N ILE A 30 11.26 10.04 20.36
CA ILE A 30 10.76 8.79 19.77
C ILE A 30 9.66 9.11 18.75
N PHE A 31 9.92 8.84 17.50
CA PHE A 31 9.05 9.23 16.39
C PHE A 31 8.93 8.16 15.32
N THR A 32 7.96 8.31 14.44
CA THR A 32 7.71 7.44 13.30
C THR A 32 7.56 8.27 12.01
N LEU A 33 7.99 7.69 10.90
CA LEU A 33 7.73 8.21 9.55
C LEU A 33 6.49 7.57 8.91
N GLY A 34 5.79 6.70 9.67
CA GLY A 34 4.60 6.01 9.21
C GLY A 34 4.90 4.69 8.48
N GLU A 35 6.13 4.23 8.48
CA GLU A 35 6.52 2.98 7.83
C GLU A 35 6.15 1.75 8.68
N ILE A 36 5.77 0.67 7.99
CA ILE A 36 5.65 -0.67 8.55
C ILE A 36 6.91 -1.44 8.19
N ALA A 37 7.46 -2.15 9.14
CA ALA A 37 8.66 -2.94 8.96
C ALA A 37 8.63 -4.19 9.84
N TYR A 38 9.41 -5.19 9.48
CA TYR A 38 9.82 -6.27 10.36
C TYR A 38 11.34 -6.33 10.47
N MET A 39 11.83 -6.96 11.51
CA MET A 39 13.25 -7.18 11.73
C MET A 39 13.52 -8.68 11.78
N ASN A 40 14.54 -9.15 11.05
CA ASN A 40 14.94 -10.55 11.10
C ASN A 40 15.84 -10.83 12.32
N GLU A 41 16.20 -12.10 12.51
CA GLU A 41 17.04 -12.55 13.64
C GLU A 41 18.46 -11.96 13.61
N GLU A 42 18.94 -11.56 12.44
CA GLU A 42 20.24 -10.92 12.24
C GLU A 42 20.19 -9.39 12.51
N GLY A 43 19.00 -8.83 12.80
CA GLY A 43 18.81 -7.40 13.09
C GLY A 43 18.62 -6.50 11.88
N TYR A 44 18.47 -7.06 10.67
CA TYR A 44 18.10 -6.26 9.49
C TYR A 44 16.65 -5.86 9.51
N VAL A 45 16.39 -4.59 9.20
CA VAL A 45 15.04 -4.02 9.11
C VAL A 45 14.58 -3.98 7.66
N PHE A 46 13.43 -4.61 7.40
CA PHE A 46 12.80 -4.66 6.08
C PHE A 46 11.54 -3.81 6.10
N LEU A 47 11.51 -2.75 5.28
CA LEU A 47 10.31 -1.93 5.09
C LEU A 47 9.33 -2.69 4.21
N THR A 48 8.08 -2.80 4.64
CA THR A 48 7.04 -3.54 3.90
C THR A 48 6.03 -2.61 3.24
N ASP A 49 5.50 -1.62 3.97
CA ASP A 49 4.49 -0.72 3.46
C ASP A 49 4.41 0.56 4.31
N ARG A 50 3.51 1.47 3.94
CA ARG A 50 3.12 2.61 4.77
C ARG A 50 1.88 2.28 5.60
N PHE A 51 1.86 2.72 6.85
CA PHE A 51 0.69 2.56 7.71
C PHE A 51 -0.57 3.24 7.14
N SER A 52 -0.40 4.36 6.43
CA SER A 52 -1.50 5.09 5.77
C SER A 52 -2.14 4.35 4.60
N ASP A 53 -1.44 3.37 4.03
CA ASP A 53 -1.88 2.64 2.85
C ASP A 53 -2.43 1.24 3.21
N MET A 54 -2.29 0.84 4.49
CA MET A 54 -2.86 -0.40 5.04
C MET A 54 -4.38 -0.42 4.87
N VAL A 55 -4.91 -1.54 4.43
CA VAL A 55 -6.34 -1.79 4.23
C VAL A 55 -6.85 -2.66 5.36
N VAL A 56 -7.96 -2.26 6.00
CA VAL A 56 -8.59 -3.03 7.08
C VAL A 56 -9.84 -3.71 6.54
N SER A 57 -9.72 -4.98 6.19
CA SER A 57 -10.80 -5.77 5.60
C SER A 57 -11.28 -6.84 6.55
N GLY A 58 -12.53 -6.74 7.03
CA GLY A 58 -13.10 -7.71 7.97
C GLY A 58 -12.29 -7.85 9.26
N GLY A 59 -11.62 -6.79 9.72
CA GLY A 59 -10.75 -6.79 10.90
C GLY A 59 -9.32 -7.30 10.65
N ALA A 60 -9.01 -7.75 9.43
CA ALA A 60 -7.64 -8.13 9.05
C ALA A 60 -6.88 -6.95 8.44
N ASN A 61 -5.63 -6.78 8.84
CA ASN A 61 -4.73 -5.81 8.25
C ASN A 61 -4.09 -6.39 6.98
N ILE A 62 -4.33 -5.74 5.85
CA ILE A 62 -3.77 -6.10 4.56
C ILE A 62 -2.78 -5.01 4.15
N TYR A 63 -1.58 -5.42 3.78
CA TYR A 63 -0.54 -4.53 3.27
C TYR A 63 -0.50 -4.63 1.75
N PRO A 64 -0.93 -3.58 1.02
CA PRO A 64 -1.03 -3.60 -0.44
C PRO A 64 0.23 -4.04 -1.16
N ALA A 65 1.40 -3.69 -0.65
CA ALA A 65 2.69 -4.03 -1.23
C ALA A 65 2.90 -5.56 -1.38
N GLU A 66 2.30 -6.39 -0.52
CA GLU A 66 2.42 -7.85 -0.64
C GLU A 66 1.75 -8.36 -1.93
N ALA A 67 0.55 -7.86 -2.23
CA ALA A 67 -0.16 -8.21 -3.46
C ALA A 67 0.49 -7.58 -4.71
N GLU A 68 0.98 -6.34 -4.58
CA GLU A 68 1.69 -5.65 -5.66
C GLU A 68 2.95 -6.39 -6.10
N GLN A 69 3.76 -6.89 -5.16
CA GLN A 69 4.96 -7.66 -5.45
C GLN A 69 4.68 -8.95 -6.22
N ILE A 70 3.56 -9.60 -5.95
CA ILE A 70 3.16 -10.82 -6.63
C ILE A 70 2.58 -10.53 -8.02
N LEU A 71 1.72 -9.53 -8.11
CA LEU A 71 1.03 -9.21 -9.36
C LEU A 71 1.94 -8.57 -10.41
N ILE A 72 2.95 -7.81 -9.99
CA ILE A 72 3.93 -7.24 -10.95
C ILE A 72 4.78 -8.31 -11.65
N GLU A 73 4.88 -9.51 -11.08
CA GLU A 73 5.56 -10.65 -11.72
C GLU A 73 4.73 -11.30 -12.82
N HIS A 74 3.44 -10.97 -12.93
CA HIS A 74 2.58 -11.53 -13.96
C HIS A 74 3.00 -11.02 -15.35
N PRO A 75 3.14 -11.90 -16.38
CA PRO A 75 3.69 -11.53 -17.70
C PRO A 75 2.96 -10.41 -18.44
N PHE A 76 1.69 -10.14 -18.07
CA PHE A 76 0.86 -9.11 -18.71
C PHE A 76 0.81 -7.80 -17.92
N VAL A 77 1.33 -7.77 -16.71
CA VAL A 77 1.30 -6.58 -15.84
C VAL A 77 2.53 -5.73 -16.11
N MET A 78 2.31 -4.50 -16.53
CA MET A 78 3.36 -3.51 -16.73
C MET A 78 3.58 -2.64 -15.49
N ASP A 79 2.48 -2.29 -14.83
CA ASP A 79 2.51 -1.48 -13.61
C ASP A 79 1.26 -1.75 -12.76
N ILE A 80 1.36 -1.49 -11.45
CA ILE A 80 0.30 -1.82 -10.51
C ILE A 80 0.29 -0.87 -9.30
N ALA A 81 -0.91 -0.63 -8.78
CA ALA A 81 -1.13 -0.09 -7.46
C ALA A 81 -2.33 -0.78 -6.81
N CYS A 82 -2.16 -1.28 -5.60
CA CYS A 82 -3.26 -1.79 -4.79
C CYS A 82 -3.71 -0.73 -3.78
N ILE A 83 -5.03 -0.53 -3.67
CA ILE A 83 -5.66 0.48 -2.81
C ILE A 83 -6.82 -0.12 -2.02
N GLY A 84 -7.12 0.48 -0.85
CA GLY A 84 -8.34 0.19 -0.11
C GLY A 84 -9.52 0.95 -0.69
N VAL A 85 -10.59 0.24 -0.99
CA VAL A 85 -11.87 0.82 -1.41
C VAL A 85 -12.99 0.38 -0.47
N PRO A 86 -14.11 1.13 -0.38
CA PRO A 86 -15.23 0.77 0.50
C PRO A 86 -15.81 -0.60 0.16
N ASN A 87 -16.12 -1.37 1.19
CA ASN A 87 -16.87 -2.63 1.09
C ASN A 87 -17.93 -2.68 2.19
N LYS A 88 -19.19 -2.94 1.84
CA LYS A 88 -20.33 -2.89 2.77
C LYS A 88 -20.24 -3.92 3.90
N GLU A 89 -19.66 -5.09 3.65
CA GLU A 89 -19.57 -6.17 4.63
C GLU A 89 -18.28 -6.13 5.43
N MET A 90 -17.17 -5.79 4.75
CA MET A 90 -15.83 -5.86 5.32
C MET A 90 -15.26 -4.51 5.78
N GLY A 91 -16.01 -3.41 5.58
CA GLY A 91 -15.53 -2.04 5.76
C GLY A 91 -14.69 -1.58 4.58
N GLU A 92 -13.57 -2.25 4.34
CA GLU A 92 -12.71 -2.04 3.16
C GLU A 92 -12.44 -3.36 2.45
N GLU A 93 -12.08 -3.26 1.17
CA GLU A 93 -11.47 -4.35 0.40
C GLU A 93 -10.25 -3.87 -0.38
N LEU A 94 -9.35 -4.79 -0.70
CA LEU A 94 -8.22 -4.51 -1.56
C LEU A 94 -8.65 -4.56 -3.03
N LYS A 95 -8.43 -3.46 -3.76
CA LYS A 95 -8.60 -3.34 -5.22
C LYS A 95 -7.24 -3.16 -5.88
N ALA A 96 -6.97 -3.88 -6.97
CA ALA A 96 -5.79 -3.68 -7.79
C ALA A 96 -6.11 -2.81 -9.01
N LEU A 97 -5.37 -1.72 -9.20
CA LEU A 97 -5.35 -0.90 -10.40
C LEU A 97 -4.14 -1.33 -11.22
N ILE A 98 -4.35 -1.82 -12.44
CA ILE A 98 -3.30 -2.48 -13.22
C ILE A 98 -3.21 -1.87 -14.62
N ILE A 99 -1.97 -1.57 -15.03
CA ILE A 99 -1.62 -1.28 -16.42
C ILE A 99 -1.13 -2.57 -17.06
N VAL A 100 -1.78 -2.97 -18.16
CA VAL A 100 -1.40 -4.17 -18.91
C VAL A 100 -0.73 -3.80 -20.23
N ASP A 101 0.06 -4.72 -20.77
CA ASP A 101 0.61 -4.62 -22.12
C ASP A 101 -0.50 -4.89 -23.15
N SER A 102 -1.01 -3.81 -23.75
CA SER A 102 -2.09 -3.86 -24.76
C SER A 102 -1.72 -4.64 -26.04
N SER A 103 -0.42 -4.92 -26.25
CA SER A 103 0.04 -5.72 -27.39
C SER A 103 -0.11 -7.23 -27.17
N ARG A 104 -0.43 -7.65 -25.95
CA ARG A 104 -0.57 -9.05 -25.54
C ARG A 104 -2.07 -9.37 -25.28
N LYS A 105 -2.37 -10.68 -25.22
CA LYS A 105 -3.71 -11.16 -24.88
C LYS A 105 -4.18 -10.53 -23.56
N GLU A 106 -5.41 -10.01 -23.54
CA GLU A 106 -5.99 -9.41 -22.35
C GLU A 106 -6.00 -10.40 -21.19
N ALA A 107 -5.35 -10.02 -20.08
CA ALA A 107 -5.48 -10.75 -18.83
C ALA A 107 -6.86 -10.43 -18.24
N SER A 108 -7.64 -11.44 -17.90
CA SER A 108 -8.91 -11.25 -17.20
C SER A 108 -8.67 -10.92 -15.73
N GLU A 109 -9.60 -10.18 -15.11
CA GLU A 109 -9.60 -9.93 -13.67
C GLU A 109 -9.41 -11.22 -12.87
N LYS A 110 -10.16 -12.28 -13.25
CA LYS A 110 -10.08 -13.59 -12.60
C LYS A 110 -8.70 -14.20 -12.68
N GLU A 111 -8.04 -14.15 -13.83
CA GLU A 111 -6.69 -14.69 -14.03
C GLU A 111 -5.66 -14.00 -13.12
N LEU A 112 -5.73 -12.66 -13.01
CA LEU A 112 -4.85 -11.88 -12.15
C LEU A 112 -5.09 -12.17 -10.65
N ILE A 113 -6.35 -12.30 -10.23
CA ILE A 113 -6.68 -12.65 -8.85
C ILE A 113 -6.23 -14.08 -8.54
N ASP A 114 -6.44 -15.04 -9.42
CA ASP A 114 -6.04 -16.43 -9.23
C ASP A 114 -4.52 -16.56 -9.17
N TRP A 115 -3.77 -15.83 -10.02
CA TRP A 115 -2.32 -15.74 -9.95
C TRP A 115 -1.82 -15.29 -8.56
N CYS A 116 -2.50 -14.30 -7.99
CA CYS A 116 -2.16 -13.81 -6.65
C CYS A 116 -2.47 -14.87 -5.57
N ARG A 117 -3.63 -15.54 -5.67
CA ARG A 117 -4.09 -16.56 -4.72
C ARG A 117 -3.21 -17.81 -4.67
N GLU A 118 -2.54 -18.14 -5.76
CA GLU A 118 -1.59 -19.25 -5.80
C GLU A 118 -0.32 -18.98 -4.97
N LYS A 119 0.00 -17.70 -4.70
CA LYS A 119 1.28 -17.29 -4.12
C LYS A 119 1.17 -16.74 -2.70
N ILE A 120 0.05 -16.12 -2.35
CA ILE A 120 -0.20 -15.56 -1.01
C ILE A 120 -1.58 -15.95 -0.47
N SER A 121 -1.78 -15.75 0.83
CA SER A 121 -3.06 -16.03 1.48
C SER A 121 -4.21 -15.27 0.84
N HIS A 122 -5.35 -15.94 0.63
CA HIS A 122 -6.50 -15.41 -0.12
C HIS A 122 -7.03 -14.08 0.42
N TYR A 123 -7.01 -13.89 1.74
CA TYR A 123 -7.49 -12.64 2.36
C TYR A 123 -6.61 -11.42 2.04
N LYS A 124 -5.34 -11.64 1.63
CA LYS A 124 -4.40 -10.60 1.19
C LYS A 124 -4.50 -10.28 -0.29
N CYS A 125 -5.19 -11.12 -1.07
CA CYS A 125 -5.36 -10.91 -2.50
C CYS A 125 -6.41 -9.84 -2.79
N PRO A 126 -6.29 -9.10 -3.91
CA PRO A 126 -7.34 -8.20 -4.36
C PRO A 126 -8.68 -8.95 -4.54
N ARG A 127 -9.77 -8.30 -4.19
CA ARG A 127 -11.13 -8.78 -4.47
C ARG A 127 -11.65 -8.31 -5.81
N SER A 128 -11.09 -7.21 -6.30
CA SER A 128 -11.42 -6.66 -7.62
C SER A 128 -10.17 -6.11 -8.30
N VAL A 129 -10.19 -6.13 -9.64
CA VAL A 129 -9.15 -5.58 -10.50
C VAL A 129 -9.77 -4.57 -11.45
N GLU A 130 -9.10 -3.47 -11.68
CA GLU A 130 -9.48 -2.47 -12.66
C GLU A 130 -8.28 -2.20 -13.55
N LEU A 131 -8.49 -2.33 -14.87
CA LEU A 131 -7.47 -1.98 -15.84
C LEU A 131 -7.50 -0.47 -16.08
N VAL A 132 -6.35 0.17 -15.94
CA VAL A 132 -6.19 1.62 -16.06
C VAL A 132 -5.07 1.96 -17.03
N GLU A 133 -5.11 3.15 -17.62
CA GLU A 133 -4.08 3.63 -18.54
C GLU A 133 -2.92 4.32 -17.82
N ASP A 134 -3.17 4.89 -16.64
CA ASP A 134 -2.18 5.64 -15.85
C ASP A 134 -2.44 5.49 -14.34
N LEU A 135 -1.37 5.35 -13.57
CA LEU A 135 -1.38 5.31 -12.11
C LEU A 135 -0.95 6.64 -11.46
N GLY A 136 -0.78 7.69 -12.25
CA GLY A 136 -0.44 9.03 -11.78
C GLY A 136 0.91 9.10 -11.08
N ARG A 137 1.93 8.41 -11.60
CA ARG A 137 3.29 8.49 -11.08
C ARG A 137 3.83 9.91 -11.19
N ASN A 138 4.42 10.40 -10.12
CA ASN A 138 5.10 11.69 -10.14
C ASN A 138 6.46 11.59 -10.85
N THR A 139 7.16 12.70 -10.99
CA THR A 139 8.49 12.78 -11.66
C THR A 139 9.57 11.92 -11.00
N MET A 140 9.37 11.50 -9.75
CA MET A 140 10.24 10.57 -9.02
C MET A 140 9.77 9.10 -9.12
N GLY A 141 8.77 8.80 -9.95
CA GLY A 141 8.21 7.48 -10.12
C GLY A 141 7.28 7.02 -8.98
N LYS A 142 6.93 7.87 -8.02
CA LYS A 142 6.09 7.52 -6.88
C LYS A 142 4.60 7.66 -7.19
N ILE A 143 3.82 6.67 -6.77
CA ILE A 143 2.35 6.70 -6.82
C ILE A 143 1.79 7.32 -5.53
N ASN A 144 0.79 8.18 -5.67
CA ASN A 144 0.02 8.71 -4.55
C ASN A 144 -1.26 7.89 -4.37
N LYS A 145 -1.19 6.80 -3.59
CA LYS A 145 -2.34 5.90 -3.34
C LYS A 145 -3.55 6.63 -2.75
N ARG A 146 -3.32 7.64 -1.89
CA ARG A 146 -4.41 8.47 -1.35
C ARG A 146 -5.20 9.17 -2.46
N LYS A 147 -4.50 9.65 -3.49
CA LYS A 147 -5.11 10.31 -4.65
C LYS A 147 -5.87 9.31 -5.51
N LEU A 148 -5.30 8.12 -5.72
CA LEU A 148 -5.94 7.05 -6.49
C LEU A 148 -7.21 6.54 -5.84
N ARG A 149 -7.24 6.36 -4.51
CA ARG A 149 -8.43 5.84 -3.81
C ARG A 149 -9.54 6.88 -3.62
N ALA A 150 -9.22 8.19 -3.66
CA ALA A 150 -10.19 9.24 -3.36
C ALA A 150 -11.52 9.14 -4.13
N PRO A 151 -11.55 8.86 -5.45
CA PRO A 151 -12.81 8.73 -6.20
C PRO A 151 -13.76 7.64 -5.66
N TYR A 152 -13.23 6.54 -5.12
CA TYR A 152 -14.03 5.42 -4.62
C TYR A 152 -14.69 5.71 -3.26
N TRP A 153 -14.24 6.75 -2.56
CA TRP A 153 -14.73 7.15 -1.24
C TRP A 153 -15.71 8.33 -1.28
N LEU A 154 -15.96 8.91 -2.47
CA LEU A 154 -16.87 10.05 -2.60
C LEU A 154 -18.35 9.64 -2.54
N ASP A 155 -18.67 8.38 -2.89
CA ASP A 155 -20.03 7.86 -2.99
C ASP A 155 -20.36 6.81 -1.91
N SER A 156 -19.55 6.72 -0.85
CA SER A 156 -19.67 5.70 0.22
C SER A 156 -20.24 6.23 1.53
#